data_7266193894056de5ff7f550e72822d0a
#
_entry.id   7266193894056de5ff7f550e72822d0a
#
_cell.length_a   1.000
_cell.length_b   1.000
_cell.length_c   1.000
_cell.angle_alpha   90.00
_cell.angle_beta   90.00
_cell.angle_gamma   90.00
#
_symmetry.space_group_name_H-M   'P 1'
#
loop_
_entity.id
_entity.type
_entity.pdbx_description
1 polymer ?
#
loop_
_entity_poly.entity_id
_entity_poly.type
_entity_poly.pdbx_seq_one_letter_code
_entity_poly.pdbx_strand_id
1 'polypeptide(L)'
;KQVGILCWALENLDEGRVHSLLDEGGITSEPSPHSEKHDHARVLWYQAANLLKAQDASVDAGVTELVQLSEEADEDVLNRFEAAYQPVLDGMLETLGRMGIHFDSFTKESRFIVDGSVETMMEQLESSELHGVAENGAHFLELESKGVKGKSTQFFYRRGDGSSLYATRDLAYHQYKWTQSGRLLNILGEDHKLQSKQ
;
A
#
# COMPACT_ATOMS: atom_id res chain seq x y z
N LYS A 1 1.60 4.04 1.95
CA LYS A 1 1.46 5.19 2.87
C LYS A 1 0.94 4.77 4.26
N GLN A 2 -0.07 3.89 4.38
CA GLN A 2 -0.61 3.43 5.69
C GLN A 2 0.46 2.76 6.55
N VAL A 3 1.26 1.84 5.97
CA VAL A 3 2.38 1.19 6.67
C VAL A 3 3.43 2.22 7.09
N GLY A 4 3.73 3.21 6.23
CA GLY A 4 4.66 4.30 6.57
C GLY A 4 4.18 5.13 7.77
N ILE A 5 2.88 5.43 7.86
CA ILE A 5 2.31 6.12 9.04
C ILE A 5 2.48 5.27 10.30
N LEU A 6 2.17 3.98 10.24
CA LEU A 6 2.31 3.09 11.38
C LEU A 6 3.78 2.94 11.80
N CYS A 7 4.69 2.74 10.85
CA CYS A 7 6.13 2.66 11.10
C CYS A 7 6.63 3.92 11.78
N TRP A 8 6.33 5.10 11.21
CA TRP A 8 6.70 6.38 11.80
C TRP A 8 6.18 6.52 13.23
N ALA A 9 4.90 6.15 13.47
CA ALA A 9 4.29 6.24 14.79
C ALA A 9 5.02 5.39 15.83
N LEU A 10 5.35 4.16 15.48
CA LEU A 10 6.03 3.21 16.39
C LEU A 10 7.45 3.65 16.75
N GLU A 11 8.09 4.44 15.91
CA GLU A 11 9.45 4.94 16.12
C GLU A 11 9.50 6.28 16.86
N ASN A 12 8.46 7.10 16.73
CA ASN A 12 8.47 8.48 17.21
C ASN A 12 7.50 8.78 18.36
N LEU A 13 6.56 7.88 18.65
CA LEU A 13 5.58 8.04 19.73
C LEU A 13 5.80 6.99 20.80
N ASP A 14 5.71 7.41 22.06
CA ASP A 14 5.54 6.51 23.19
C ASP A 14 4.05 6.31 23.52
N GLU A 15 3.75 5.34 24.37
CA GLU A 15 2.37 4.98 24.76
C GLU A 15 1.64 6.17 25.41
N GLY A 16 2.33 6.95 26.26
CA GLY A 16 1.74 8.12 26.92
C GLY A 16 1.32 9.18 25.92
N ARG A 17 2.17 9.44 24.91
CA ARG A 17 1.87 10.42 23.85
C ARG A 17 0.72 9.91 22.95
N VAL A 18 0.69 8.61 22.65
CA VAL A 18 -0.42 8.01 21.90
C VAL A 18 -1.74 8.25 22.62
N HIS A 19 -1.83 7.91 23.91
CA HIS A 19 -3.05 8.14 24.71
C HIS A 19 -3.46 9.60 24.74
N SER A 20 -2.52 10.52 24.99
CA SER A 20 -2.79 11.96 24.99
C SER A 20 -3.39 12.45 23.67
N LEU A 21 -2.81 12.04 22.53
CA LEU A 21 -3.31 12.40 21.20
C LEU A 21 -4.72 11.86 20.92
N LEU A 22 -5.00 10.64 21.35
CA LEU A 22 -6.32 10.03 21.17
C LEU A 22 -7.37 10.76 22.01
N ASP A 23 -7.07 11.07 23.29
CA ASP A 23 -7.96 11.80 24.17
C ASP A 23 -8.22 13.22 23.63
N GLU A 24 -7.20 13.94 23.17
CA GLU A 24 -7.30 15.24 22.52
C GLU A 24 -8.18 15.16 21.24
N GLY A 25 -8.11 14.06 20.50
CA GLY A 25 -8.92 13.78 19.31
C GLY A 25 -10.32 13.25 19.60
N GLY A 26 -10.69 13.06 20.88
CA GLY A 26 -11.99 12.50 21.28
C GLY A 26 -12.16 11.02 20.91
N ILE A 27 -11.06 10.31 20.74
CA ILE A 27 -11.04 8.86 20.48
C ILE A 27 -10.81 8.15 21.81
N THR A 28 -11.69 7.22 22.16
CA THR A 28 -11.54 6.44 23.38
C THR A 28 -10.26 5.59 23.32
N SER A 29 -9.32 5.88 24.20
CA SER A 29 -8.06 5.13 24.36
C SER A 29 -8.21 3.93 25.34
N GLU A 30 -9.43 3.67 25.83
CA GLU A 30 -9.68 2.53 26.73
C GLU A 30 -9.32 1.20 26.03
N PRO A 31 -8.71 0.26 26.77
CA PRO A 31 -8.41 -1.05 26.23
C PRO A 31 -9.67 -1.72 25.66
N SER A 32 -9.67 -2.01 24.38
CA SER A 32 -10.69 -2.87 23.77
C SER A 32 -10.71 -4.23 24.54
N PRO A 33 -11.86 -4.93 24.63
CA PRO A 33 -11.91 -6.31 25.11
C PRO A 33 -10.92 -7.25 24.39
N HIS A 34 -10.36 -6.79 23.28
CA HIS A 34 -9.38 -7.51 22.48
C HIS A 34 -8.01 -6.81 22.44
N SER A 35 -7.69 -5.98 23.45
CA SER A 35 -6.42 -5.23 23.52
C SER A 35 -5.17 -6.12 23.56
N GLU A 36 -5.33 -7.39 23.93
CA GLU A 36 -4.25 -8.39 23.88
C GLU A 36 -3.85 -8.76 22.44
N LYS A 37 -4.71 -8.49 21.44
CA LYS A 37 -4.38 -8.73 20.03
C LYS A 37 -3.48 -7.61 19.51
N HIS A 38 -2.37 -8.00 18.91
CA HIS A 38 -1.37 -7.07 18.40
C HIS A 38 -1.91 -6.11 17.32
N ASP A 39 -2.84 -6.53 16.48
CA ASP A 39 -3.49 -5.70 15.49
C ASP A 39 -4.31 -4.56 16.12
N HIS A 40 -5.06 -4.85 17.20
CA HIS A 40 -5.81 -3.85 17.94
C HIS A 40 -4.91 -2.84 18.66
N ALA A 41 -3.81 -3.29 19.27
CA ALA A 41 -2.85 -2.39 19.88
C ALA A 41 -2.23 -1.43 18.83
N ARG A 42 -1.82 -1.92 17.66
CA ARG A 42 -1.21 -1.13 16.58
C ARG A 42 -2.13 -0.07 15.99
N VAL A 43 -3.46 -0.30 16.00
CA VAL A 43 -4.45 0.69 15.53
C VAL A 43 -4.35 1.99 16.30
N LEU A 44 -4.08 1.98 17.60
CA LEU A 44 -3.96 3.18 18.43
C LEU A 44 -2.81 4.07 17.95
N TRP A 45 -1.63 3.51 17.67
CA TRP A 45 -0.49 4.24 17.10
C TRP A 45 -0.83 4.85 15.74
N TYR A 46 -1.48 4.09 14.88
CA TYR A 46 -1.89 4.57 13.55
C TYR A 46 -2.88 5.74 13.66
N GLN A 47 -3.84 5.66 14.56
CA GLN A 47 -4.83 6.72 14.78
C GLN A 47 -4.18 7.97 15.37
N ALA A 48 -3.33 7.83 16.40
CA ALA A 48 -2.60 8.93 17.03
C ALA A 48 -1.71 9.66 16.01
N ALA A 49 -0.98 8.93 15.17
CA ALA A 49 -0.15 9.55 14.14
C ALA A 49 -0.97 10.30 13.09
N ASN A 50 -2.16 9.82 12.72
CA ASN A 50 -3.05 10.55 11.80
C ASN A 50 -3.59 11.85 12.42
N LEU A 51 -3.90 11.85 13.73
CA LEU A 51 -4.30 13.07 14.44
C LEU A 51 -3.14 14.08 14.48
N LEU A 52 -1.95 13.61 14.83
CA LEU A 52 -0.75 14.48 14.90
C LEU A 52 -0.38 15.01 13.52
N LYS A 53 -0.44 14.21 12.48
CA LYS A 53 -0.18 14.60 11.10
C LYS A 53 -1.08 15.74 10.61
N ALA A 54 -2.34 15.81 11.10
CA ALA A 54 -3.25 16.91 10.76
C ALA A 54 -2.84 18.24 11.41
N GLN A 55 -1.99 18.21 12.43
CA GLN A 55 -1.55 19.36 13.22
C GLN A 55 -0.08 19.74 12.95
N ASP A 56 0.74 18.78 12.54
CA ASP A 56 2.18 18.94 12.35
C ASP A 56 2.63 18.39 10.98
N ALA A 57 3.00 19.31 10.10
CA ALA A 57 3.45 18.98 8.75
C ALA A 57 4.77 18.16 8.73
N SER A 58 5.58 18.20 9.79
CA SER A 58 6.81 17.41 9.88
C SER A 58 6.53 15.90 9.91
N VAL A 59 5.39 15.51 10.46
CA VAL A 59 4.94 14.10 10.47
C VAL A 59 4.67 13.60 9.05
N ASP A 60 3.95 14.40 8.23
CA ASP A 60 3.69 14.02 6.83
C ASP A 60 4.99 13.98 6.00
N ALA A 61 5.94 14.87 6.28
CA ALA A 61 7.25 14.87 5.65
C ALA A 61 8.04 13.58 6.00
N GLY A 62 8.12 13.20 7.28
CA GLY A 62 8.80 11.97 7.70
C GLY A 62 8.14 10.70 7.16
N VAL A 63 6.80 10.66 7.12
CA VAL A 63 6.07 9.54 6.50
C VAL A 63 6.34 9.48 5.00
N THR A 64 6.40 10.62 4.33
CA THR A 64 6.67 10.69 2.88
C THR A 64 8.07 10.20 2.55
N GLU A 65 9.07 10.58 3.34
CA GLU A 65 10.45 10.10 3.21
C GLU A 65 10.52 8.57 3.35
N LEU A 66 9.89 7.99 4.38
CA LEU A 66 9.82 6.54 4.57
C LEU A 66 9.18 5.83 3.36
N VAL A 67 8.10 6.40 2.84
CA VAL A 67 7.42 5.83 1.66
C VAL A 67 8.32 5.91 0.44
N GLN A 68 9.00 7.02 0.21
CA GLN A 68 9.93 7.20 -0.91
C GLN A 68 11.08 6.18 -0.84
N LEU A 69 11.75 6.08 0.30
CA LEU A 69 12.83 5.09 0.49
C LEU A 69 12.32 3.64 0.26
N SER A 70 11.10 3.32 0.69
CA SER A 70 10.51 2.01 0.42
C SER A 70 10.25 1.76 -1.09
N GLU A 71 9.97 2.81 -1.86
CA GLU A 71 9.82 2.74 -3.31
C GLU A 71 11.17 2.64 -4.04
N GLU A 72 12.24 3.10 -3.42
CA GLU A 72 13.64 2.94 -3.85
C GLU A 72 14.25 1.59 -3.44
N ALA A 73 13.46 0.70 -2.83
CA ALA A 73 13.88 -0.62 -2.34
C ALA A 73 14.95 -0.55 -1.22
N ASP A 74 14.95 0.51 -0.41
CA ASP A 74 15.83 0.60 0.76
C ASP A 74 15.55 -0.56 1.72
N GLU A 75 16.54 -1.44 1.91
CA GLU A 75 16.39 -2.68 2.67
C GLU A 75 16.06 -2.43 4.15
N ASP A 76 16.67 -1.40 4.77
CA ASP A 76 16.40 -1.05 6.17
C ASP A 76 14.95 -0.61 6.35
N VAL A 77 14.46 0.28 5.48
CA VAL A 77 13.08 0.77 5.53
C VAL A 77 12.08 -0.35 5.24
N LEU A 78 12.37 -1.26 4.30
CA LEU A 78 11.52 -2.42 4.03
C LEU A 78 11.43 -3.35 5.25
N ASN A 79 12.53 -3.59 5.95
CA ASN A 79 12.57 -4.38 7.19
C ASN A 79 11.78 -3.70 8.32
N ARG A 80 11.89 -2.39 8.48
CA ARG A 80 11.13 -1.59 9.45
C ARG A 80 9.64 -1.63 9.14
N PHE A 81 9.25 -1.52 7.87
CA PHE A 81 7.86 -1.67 7.45
C PHE A 81 7.32 -3.07 7.78
N GLU A 82 8.11 -4.10 7.53
CA GLU A 82 7.72 -5.47 7.89
C GLU A 82 7.51 -5.63 9.40
N ALA A 83 8.43 -5.14 10.20
CA ALA A 83 8.30 -5.15 11.67
C ALA A 83 7.07 -4.39 12.17
N ALA A 84 6.68 -3.31 11.46
CA ALA A 84 5.50 -2.54 11.80
C ALA A 84 4.19 -3.26 11.46
N TYR A 85 4.06 -3.84 10.27
CA TYR A 85 2.80 -4.43 9.82
C TYR A 85 2.63 -5.92 10.16
N GLN A 86 3.72 -6.68 10.35
CA GLN A 86 3.62 -8.12 10.58
C GLN A 86 2.73 -8.48 11.78
N PRO A 87 2.82 -7.82 12.95
CA PRO A 87 1.89 -8.09 14.05
C PRO A 87 0.42 -7.80 13.71
N VAL A 88 0.16 -6.83 12.82
CA VAL A 88 -1.21 -6.55 12.35
C VAL A 88 -1.71 -7.69 11.46
N LEU A 89 -0.88 -8.15 10.53
CA LEU A 89 -1.19 -9.30 9.68
C LEU A 89 -1.46 -10.56 10.52
N ASP A 90 -0.61 -10.85 11.50
CA ASP A 90 -0.76 -12.02 12.38
C ASP A 90 -2.09 -11.98 13.14
N GLY A 91 -2.47 -10.82 13.69
CA GLY A 91 -3.76 -10.64 14.36
C GLY A 91 -4.96 -10.79 13.41
N MET A 92 -4.85 -10.30 12.17
CA MET A 92 -5.86 -10.51 11.13
C MET A 92 -5.99 -12.00 10.77
N LEU A 93 -4.87 -12.69 10.61
CA LEU A 93 -4.85 -14.14 10.31
C LEU A 93 -5.43 -14.98 11.43
N GLU A 94 -5.18 -14.63 12.68
CA GLU A 94 -5.84 -15.27 13.82
C GLU A 94 -7.36 -15.17 13.72
N THR A 95 -7.89 -13.98 13.43
CA THR A 95 -9.33 -13.76 13.24
C THR A 95 -9.88 -14.58 12.08
N LEU A 96 -9.21 -14.56 10.94
CA LEU A 96 -9.62 -15.31 9.74
C LEU A 96 -9.56 -16.82 10.00
N GLY A 97 -8.54 -17.31 10.71
CA GLY A 97 -8.42 -18.71 11.10
C GLY A 97 -9.58 -19.18 11.98
N ARG A 98 -10.09 -18.32 12.91
CA ARG A 98 -11.30 -18.60 13.69
C ARG A 98 -12.56 -18.72 12.82
N MET A 99 -12.57 -18.12 11.65
CA MET A 99 -13.64 -18.23 10.64
C MET A 99 -13.43 -19.41 9.67
N GLY A 100 -12.36 -20.19 9.86
CA GLY A 100 -11.98 -21.28 8.96
C GLY A 100 -11.38 -20.82 7.63
N ILE A 101 -10.91 -19.56 7.55
CA ILE A 101 -10.28 -18.99 6.37
C ILE A 101 -8.77 -19.09 6.54
N HIS A 102 -8.13 -19.78 5.61
CA HIS A 102 -6.69 -20.03 5.59
C HIS A 102 -6.12 -19.64 4.21
N PHE A 103 -4.86 -19.22 4.20
CA PHE A 103 -4.14 -18.85 2.99
C PHE A 103 -2.89 -19.70 2.85
N ASP A 104 -2.60 -20.16 1.64
CA ASP A 104 -1.43 -20.97 1.33
C ASP A 104 -0.15 -20.12 1.26
N SER A 105 -0.27 -18.86 0.85
CA SER A 105 0.89 -17.96 0.72
C SER A 105 0.51 -16.49 0.79
N PHE A 106 1.47 -15.67 1.21
CA PHE A 106 1.40 -14.22 1.19
C PHE A 106 2.54 -13.69 0.31
N THR A 107 2.18 -12.95 -0.73
CA THR A 107 3.16 -12.32 -1.61
C THR A 107 3.28 -10.85 -1.26
N LYS A 108 4.48 -10.42 -0.86
CA LYS A 108 4.78 -9.02 -0.56
C LYS A 108 4.89 -8.23 -1.86
N GLU A 109 4.19 -7.09 -1.94
CA GLU A 109 4.24 -6.20 -3.10
C GLU A 109 5.65 -5.62 -3.33
N SER A 110 6.40 -5.34 -2.24
CA SER A 110 7.78 -4.85 -2.29
C SER A 110 8.73 -5.78 -3.05
N ARG A 111 8.44 -7.09 -3.11
CA ARG A 111 9.21 -8.04 -3.89
C ARG A 111 9.38 -7.58 -5.35
N PHE A 112 8.32 -7.09 -5.96
CA PHE A 112 8.31 -6.72 -7.39
C PHE A 112 9.07 -5.41 -7.68
N ILE A 113 9.33 -4.61 -6.64
CA ILE A 113 10.24 -3.48 -6.72
C ILE A 113 11.68 -3.99 -6.63
N VAL A 114 11.98 -4.81 -5.62
CA VAL A 114 13.33 -5.32 -5.33
C VAL A 114 13.86 -6.20 -6.47
N ASP A 115 13.02 -7.06 -7.07
CA ASP A 115 13.42 -7.97 -8.14
C ASP A 115 13.41 -7.33 -9.55
N GLY A 116 13.07 -6.04 -9.67
CA GLY A 116 13.03 -5.30 -10.94
C GLY A 116 11.80 -5.57 -11.81
N SER A 117 10.84 -6.37 -11.34
CA SER A 117 9.63 -6.69 -12.10
C SER A 117 8.79 -5.46 -12.43
N VAL A 118 8.73 -4.48 -11.52
CA VAL A 118 8.00 -3.22 -11.73
C VAL A 118 8.67 -2.37 -12.81
N GLU A 119 10.00 -2.25 -12.81
CA GLU A 119 10.73 -1.50 -13.83
C GLU A 119 10.55 -2.16 -15.21
N THR A 120 10.72 -3.48 -15.28
CA THR A 120 10.48 -4.25 -16.52
C THR A 120 9.04 -4.05 -17.02
N MET A 121 8.06 -4.01 -16.14
CA MET A 121 6.67 -3.74 -16.50
C MET A 121 6.51 -2.33 -17.07
N MET A 122 7.11 -1.31 -16.45
CA MET A 122 7.06 0.07 -16.96
C MET A 122 7.67 0.19 -18.35
N GLU A 123 8.82 -0.45 -18.61
CA GLU A 123 9.46 -0.49 -19.93
C GLU A 123 8.56 -1.16 -20.99
N GLN A 124 7.90 -2.26 -20.63
CA GLN A 124 6.96 -2.94 -21.53
C GLN A 124 5.75 -2.04 -21.88
N LEU A 125 5.19 -1.34 -20.89
CA LEU A 125 4.08 -0.43 -21.11
C LEU A 125 4.49 0.79 -21.94
N GLU A 126 5.70 1.31 -21.74
CA GLU A 126 6.26 2.43 -22.52
C GLU A 126 6.49 2.06 -23.98
N SER A 127 6.81 0.81 -24.29
CA SER A 127 6.96 0.29 -25.64
C SER A 127 5.65 0.07 -26.38
N SER A 128 4.50 0.23 -25.70
CA SER A 128 3.18 0.04 -26.30
C SER A 128 2.81 1.17 -27.28
N GLU A 129 2.11 0.81 -28.37
CA GLU A 129 1.51 1.79 -29.29
C GLU A 129 0.45 2.69 -28.62
N LEU A 130 -0.05 2.30 -27.45
CA LEU A 130 -1.05 3.03 -26.67
C LEU A 130 -0.41 4.03 -25.69
N HIS A 131 0.91 4.04 -25.61
CA HIS A 131 1.65 4.90 -24.70
C HIS A 131 1.47 6.39 -25.00
N GLY A 132 1.31 7.18 -23.95
CA GLY A 132 1.31 8.63 -23.97
C GLY A 132 1.92 9.24 -22.73
N VAL A 133 2.28 10.50 -22.82
CA VAL A 133 2.82 11.29 -21.69
C VAL A 133 1.92 12.49 -21.47
N ALA A 134 1.47 12.69 -20.24
CA ALA A 134 0.64 13.81 -19.83
C ALA A 134 1.49 15.09 -19.63
N GLU A 135 0.84 16.26 -19.55
CA GLU A 135 1.50 17.56 -19.37
C GLU A 135 2.38 17.62 -18.09
N ASN A 136 2.01 16.90 -17.05
CA ASN A 136 2.77 16.80 -15.79
C ASN A 136 3.89 15.74 -15.83
N GLY A 137 4.19 15.18 -17.03
CA GLY A 137 5.20 14.16 -17.21
C GLY A 137 4.79 12.74 -16.82
N ALA A 138 3.56 12.52 -16.36
CA ALA A 138 3.10 11.17 -16.03
C ALA A 138 2.83 10.33 -17.28
N HIS A 139 3.23 9.06 -17.28
CA HIS A 139 3.06 8.14 -18.38
C HIS A 139 1.76 7.35 -18.24
N PHE A 140 1.07 7.15 -19.36
CA PHE A 140 -0.20 6.40 -19.37
C PHE A 140 -0.35 5.56 -20.65
N LEU A 141 -1.30 4.63 -20.64
CA LEU A 141 -1.84 3.98 -21.83
C LEU A 141 -3.24 4.53 -22.13
N GLU A 142 -3.51 4.86 -23.40
CA GLU A 142 -4.83 5.25 -23.85
C GLU A 142 -5.64 4.01 -24.24
N LEU A 143 -6.66 3.67 -23.45
CA LEU A 143 -7.40 2.41 -23.55
C LEU A 143 -8.77 2.54 -24.22
N GLU A 144 -9.16 3.73 -24.74
CA GLU A 144 -10.44 3.93 -25.40
C GLU A 144 -10.62 2.97 -26.58
N SER A 145 -9.56 2.80 -27.39
CA SER A 145 -9.54 1.88 -28.54
C SER A 145 -9.68 0.40 -28.16
N LYS A 146 -9.42 0.05 -26.91
CA LYS A 146 -9.56 -1.31 -26.34
C LYS A 146 -10.92 -1.53 -25.69
N GLY A 147 -11.82 -0.55 -25.75
CA GLY A 147 -13.19 -0.67 -25.26
C GLY A 147 -13.40 -0.16 -23.84
N VAL A 148 -12.40 0.42 -23.20
CA VAL A 148 -12.57 1.14 -21.93
C VAL A 148 -13.35 2.43 -22.21
N LYS A 149 -14.47 2.61 -21.51
CA LYS A 149 -15.39 3.75 -21.70
C LYS A 149 -15.59 4.49 -20.39
N GLY A 150 -15.81 5.80 -20.48
CA GLY A 150 -16.14 6.65 -19.35
C GLY A 150 -15.21 7.84 -19.21
N LYS A 151 -15.16 8.41 -18.01
CA LYS A 151 -14.37 9.62 -17.73
C LYS A 151 -12.86 9.37 -17.63
N SER A 152 -12.43 8.12 -17.51
CA SER A 152 -11.03 7.72 -17.36
C SER A 152 -10.73 6.55 -18.29
N THR A 153 -10.30 6.90 -19.52
CA THR A 153 -9.80 5.93 -20.53
C THR A 153 -8.30 5.73 -20.43
N GLN A 154 -7.63 6.59 -19.66
CA GLN A 154 -6.19 6.57 -19.45
C GLN A 154 -5.82 5.73 -18.24
N PHE A 155 -4.93 4.78 -18.46
CA PHE A 155 -4.31 3.97 -17.41
C PHE A 155 -2.93 4.52 -17.09
N PHE A 156 -2.82 5.31 -16.03
CA PHE A 156 -1.54 5.87 -15.57
C PHE A 156 -0.73 4.80 -14.86
N TYR A 157 0.54 4.65 -15.23
CA TYR A 157 1.43 3.63 -14.68
C TYR A 157 2.75 4.16 -14.11
N ARG A 158 3.18 5.38 -14.50
CA ARG A 158 4.40 6.03 -14.03
C ARG A 158 4.16 7.51 -13.75
N ARG A 159 4.67 8.05 -12.66
CA ARG A 159 4.62 9.48 -12.36
C ARG A 159 5.68 10.24 -13.15
N GLY A 160 5.54 11.58 -13.21
CA GLY A 160 6.50 12.45 -13.86
C GLY A 160 7.90 12.48 -13.19
N ASP A 161 8.00 12.08 -11.92
CA ASP A 161 9.26 11.88 -11.20
C ASP A 161 9.93 10.51 -11.48
N GLY A 162 9.31 9.68 -12.31
CA GLY A 162 9.79 8.36 -12.69
C GLY A 162 9.31 7.23 -11.78
N SER A 163 8.68 7.50 -10.64
CA SER A 163 8.19 6.47 -9.73
C SER A 163 6.96 5.73 -10.28
N SER A 164 6.83 4.44 -9.92
CA SER A 164 5.69 3.62 -10.31
C SER A 164 4.41 4.05 -9.61
N LEU A 165 3.29 3.91 -10.29
CA LEU A 165 1.98 3.97 -9.66
C LEU A 165 1.59 2.60 -9.08
N TYR A 166 0.65 2.61 -8.15
CA TYR A 166 0.10 1.40 -7.53
C TYR A 166 -0.38 0.37 -8.58
N ALA A 167 -1.06 0.84 -9.62
CA ALA A 167 -1.55 -0.01 -10.69
C ALA A 167 -0.45 -0.81 -11.42
N THR A 168 0.76 -0.25 -11.54
CA THR A 168 1.90 -0.93 -12.17
C THR A 168 2.40 -2.10 -11.33
N ARG A 169 2.37 -1.97 -10.02
CA ARG A 169 2.72 -3.05 -9.10
C ARG A 169 1.69 -4.17 -9.16
N ASP A 170 0.42 -3.82 -9.30
CA ASP A 170 -0.65 -4.80 -9.53
C ASP A 170 -0.44 -5.58 -10.83
N LEU A 171 -0.01 -4.93 -11.92
CA LEU A 171 0.32 -5.60 -13.17
C LEU A 171 1.49 -6.58 -13.01
N ALA A 172 2.58 -6.16 -12.35
CA ALA A 172 3.72 -7.02 -12.06
C ALA A 172 3.30 -8.23 -11.20
N TYR A 173 2.42 -8.01 -10.20
CA TYR A 173 1.84 -9.09 -9.42
C TYR A 173 0.97 -10.02 -10.25
N HIS A 174 0.16 -9.51 -11.18
CA HIS A 174 -0.65 -10.35 -12.08
C HIS A 174 0.24 -11.17 -13.02
N GLN A 175 1.31 -10.60 -13.57
CA GLN A 175 2.28 -11.32 -14.37
C GLN A 175 2.91 -12.47 -13.57
N TYR A 176 3.32 -12.20 -12.32
CA TYR A 176 3.81 -13.25 -11.41
C TYR A 176 2.76 -14.34 -11.18
N LYS A 177 1.49 -14.00 -10.89
CA LYS A 177 0.43 -14.99 -10.69
C LYS A 177 0.24 -15.91 -11.90
N TRP A 178 0.38 -15.39 -13.12
CA TRP A 178 0.34 -16.21 -14.35
C TRP A 178 1.48 -17.21 -14.45
N THR A 179 2.62 -16.97 -13.79
CA THR A 179 3.69 -17.98 -13.73
C THR A 179 3.37 -19.12 -12.76
N GLN A 180 2.44 -18.89 -11.82
CA GLN A 180 2.08 -19.88 -10.80
C GLN A 180 0.88 -20.76 -11.22
N SER A 181 0.00 -20.24 -12.07
CA SER A 181 -1.24 -20.96 -12.47
C SER A 181 -1.72 -20.49 -13.83
N GLY A 182 -2.22 -21.43 -14.63
CA GLY A 182 -2.88 -21.14 -15.91
C GLY A 182 -4.30 -20.56 -15.79
N ARG A 183 -4.83 -20.44 -14.57
CA ARG A 183 -6.15 -19.86 -14.31
C ARG A 183 -6.13 -19.05 -13.03
N LEU A 184 -6.55 -17.79 -13.12
CA LEU A 184 -6.59 -16.87 -11.97
C LEU A 184 -8.04 -16.52 -11.62
N LEU A 185 -8.32 -16.44 -10.31
CA LEU A 185 -9.53 -15.87 -9.75
C LEU A 185 -9.14 -14.79 -8.76
N ASN A 186 -9.48 -13.53 -9.06
CA ASN A 186 -9.22 -12.41 -8.17
C ASN A 186 -10.50 -12.06 -7.41
N ILE A 187 -10.40 -11.98 -6.08
CA ILE A 187 -11.47 -11.49 -5.21
C ILE A 187 -11.05 -10.12 -4.73
N LEU A 188 -11.76 -9.09 -5.17
CA LEU A 188 -11.39 -7.68 -4.97
C LEU A 188 -12.52 -6.92 -4.29
N GLY A 189 -12.16 -5.93 -3.47
CA GLY A 189 -13.09 -4.96 -2.93
C GLY A 189 -13.65 -4.02 -4.02
N GLU A 190 -14.72 -3.29 -3.71
CA GLU A 190 -15.37 -2.39 -4.67
C GLU A 190 -14.49 -1.19 -5.07
N ASP A 191 -13.55 -0.81 -4.24
CA ASP A 191 -12.53 0.21 -4.48
C ASP A 191 -11.60 -0.12 -5.66
N HIS A 192 -11.43 -1.40 -5.99
CA HIS A 192 -10.67 -1.87 -7.16
C HIS A 192 -11.46 -1.93 -8.48
N LYS A 193 -12.72 -1.50 -8.48
CA LYS A 193 -13.64 -1.63 -9.63
C LYS A 193 -13.17 -0.90 -10.90
N LEU A 194 -12.47 0.22 -10.76
CA LEU A 194 -11.91 0.93 -11.92
C LEU A 194 -10.73 0.17 -12.51
N GLN A 195 -9.75 -0.18 -11.69
CA GLN A 195 -8.55 -0.91 -12.10
C GLN A 195 -8.87 -2.27 -12.73
N SER A 196 -9.89 -2.98 -12.19
CA SER A 196 -10.31 -4.27 -12.74
C SER A 196 -10.95 -4.21 -14.13
N LYS A 197 -11.27 -2.98 -14.63
CA LYS A 197 -11.79 -2.75 -15.97
C LYS A 197 -10.74 -2.26 -16.96
N GLN A 198 -9.67 -1.67 -16.47
CA GLN A 198 -8.50 -1.22 -17.22
C GLN A 198 -7.52 -2.36 -17.43
#